data_f9911cac300de2b2b87a30c2f037ffe4
#
_entry.id   f9911cac300de2b2b87a30c2f037ffe4
#
_cell.length_a   1.000
_cell.length_b   1.000
_cell.length_c   1.000
_cell.angle_alpha   90.00
_cell.angle_beta   90.00
_cell.angle_gamma   90.00
#
_symmetry.space_group_name_H-M   'P 1'
#
loop_
_entity.id
_entity.type
_entity.pdbx_description
1 polymer ?
#
loop_
_entity_poly.entity_id
_entity_poly.type
_entity_poly.pdbx_seq_one_letter_code
_entity_poly.pdbx_strand_id
1 'polypeptide(L)'
;MWDEVNTASNLPAEIKISAIDGDAYKFMFMAKGGGSANKSFLFQATPAVLTRDRLLAFLKEKVLTLGTAACPPYHLAIVIGGTSAELCMKTVKLASCRYLDDLPTQGSEDGHAFRDLEMEQEILKMTQSLGVGAQFGGKYFCHDVRVIRMPRHGASLPIGLGVSCSADRQVLGKITRDGVYLEELEHNPAQYLPAVEQSLGGEVVKIDLDQPMKEILATLSKYPIKTRVSMTGTMIVARDSAHGKLRERLEKGEPLPDYFKNHPVYYAGPAKTPDGYASGAFGPTTAGRMDSFVDQFQAAGGS
;
A
#
# COMPACT_ATOMS: atom_id res chain seq x y z
N MET A 1 7.84 22.41 10.22
CA MET A 1 7.92 21.78 8.88
C MET A 1 9.35 21.35 8.57
N TRP A 2 10.31 22.28 8.61
CA TRP A 2 11.71 21.95 8.26
C TRP A 2 12.41 21.02 9.25
N ASP A 3 12.01 21.02 10.51
CA ASP A 3 12.60 20.17 11.54
C ASP A 3 12.02 18.76 11.59
N GLU A 4 10.98 18.48 10.80
CA GLU A 4 10.29 17.18 10.69
C GLU A 4 10.00 16.50 12.06
N VAL A 5 9.63 17.29 13.05
CA VAL A 5 9.37 16.81 14.41
C VAL A 5 7.99 16.18 14.46
N ASN A 6 7.89 14.99 15.06
CA ASN A 6 6.61 14.35 15.33
C ASN A 6 5.83 15.15 16.38
N THR A 7 4.62 15.59 16.05
CA THR A 7 3.77 16.37 16.96
C THR A 7 3.24 15.56 18.16
N ALA A 8 3.33 14.23 18.09
CA ALA A 8 2.77 13.27 19.06
C ALA A 8 1.24 13.39 19.29
N SER A 9 0.56 14.23 18.53
CA SER A 9 -0.88 14.51 18.66
C SER A 9 -1.73 13.93 17.53
N ASN A 10 -1.11 13.33 16.50
CA ASN A 10 -1.75 12.93 15.23
C ASN A 10 -2.46 14.09 14.50
N LEU A 11 -2.08 15.32 14.78
CA LEU A 11 -2.58 16.52 14.13
C LEU A 11 -1.50 17.18 13.25
N PRO A 12 -1.88 17.90 12.19
CA PRO A 12 -3.25 18.14 11.74
C PRO A 12 -3.90 16.92 11.10
N ALA A 13 -5.20 16.75 11.31
CA ALA A 13 -6.03 15.78 10.61
C ALA A 13 -6.87 16.48 9.54
N GLU A 14 -7.14 15.80 8.43
CA GLU A 14 -8.12 16.29 7.44
C GLU A 14 -9.53 15.94 7.92
N ILE A 15 -10.37 16.96 8.13
CA ILE A 15 -11.76 16.81 8.57
C ILE A 15 -12.67 17.33 7.46
N LYS A 16 -13.58 16.46 6.96
CA LYS A 16 -14.62 16.84 6.00
C LYS A 16 -15.99 16.62 6.61
N ILE A 17 -16.85 17.61 6.51
CA ILE A 17 -18.22 17.58 7.02
C ILE A 17 -19.16 17.71 5.83
N SER A 18 -20.18 16.88 5.78
CA SER A 18 -21.23 16.93 4.77
C SER A 18 -22.59 16.85 5.46
N ALA A 19 -23.54 17.66 5.04
CA ALA A 19 -24.93 17.55 5.48
C ALA A 19 -25.57 16.32 4.81
N ILE A 20 -26.34 15.57 5.58
CA ILE A 20 -27.17 14.46 5.12
C ILE A 20 -28.54 14.55 5.79
N ASP A 21 -29.55 13.93 5.19
CA ASP A 21 -30.85 13.80 5.82
C ASP A 21 -30.82 12.83 7.00
N GLY A 22 -31.59 13.14 8.03
CA GLY A 22 -31.72 12.30 9.23
C GLY A 22 -31.24 12.99 10.50
N ASP A 23 -31.26 12.24 11.61
CA ASP A 23 -30.97 12.71 12.98
C ASP A 23 -29.73 12.03 13.59
N ALA A 24 -28.87 11.44 12.77
CA ALA A 24 -27.67 10.77 13.19
C ALA A 24 -26.41 11.48 12.69
N TYR A 25 -25.38 11.53 13.54
CA TYR A 25 -24.02 11.85 13.11
C TYR A 25 -23.33 10.56 12.64
N LYS A 26 -22.87 10.54 11.39
CA LYS A 26 -22.13 9.40 10.82
C LYS A 26 -20.67 9.78 10.64
N PHE A 27 -19.78 8.92 11.03
CA PHE A 27 -18.34 9.13 10.99
C PHE A 27 -17.65 8.03 10.21
N MET A 28 -16.64 8.39 9.46
CA MET A 28 -15.64 7.45 8.95
C MET A 28 -14.26 7.97 9.39
N PHE A 29 -13.57 7.16 10.17
CA PHE A 29 -12.17 7.40 10.52
C PHE A 29 -11.26 6.58 9.61
N MET A 30 -10.24 7.23 9.08
CA MET A 30 -9.29 6.60 8.17
C MET A 30 -7.87 6.96 8.56
N ALA A 31 -7.04 5.95 8.81
CA ALA A 31 -5.60 6.11 9.00
C ALA A 31 -4.86 5.64 7.73
N LYS A 32 -4.62 6.56 6.80
CA LYS A 32 -3.95 6.25 5.53
C LYS A 32 -2.43 6.41 5.66
N GLY A 33 -1.69 5.33 5.40
CA GLY A 33 -0.22 5.36 5.44
C GLY A 33 0.37 6.23 4.32
N GLY A 34 1.56 6.80 4.55
CA GLY A 34 2.24 7.68 3.59
C GLY A 34 2.45 7.05 2.21
N GLY A 35 2.77 5.74 2.15
CA GLY A 35 2.89 5.00 0.89
C GLY A 35 1.60 5.05 0.06
N SER A 36 0.46 4.75 0.69
CA SER A 36 -0.85 4.80 0.02
C SER A 36 -1.27 6.23 -0.31
N ALA A 37 -1.03 7.18 0.57
CA ALA A 37 -1.35 8.59 0.32
C ALA A 37 -0.59 9.14 -0.90
N ASN A 38 0.67 8.74 -1.06
CA ASN A 38 1.51 9.13 -2.20
C ASN A 38 1.13 8.43 -3.52
N LYS A 39 0.25 7.44 -3.49
CA LYS A 39 -0.26 6.74 -4.67
C LYS A 39 -1.71 7.13 -4.97
N SER A 40 -1.94 8.43 -5.04
CA SER A 40 -3.20 9.05 -5.43
C SER A 40 -2.94 10.02 -6.58
N PHE A 41 -3.53 9.76 -7.71
CA PHE A 41 -3.27 10.49 -8.96
C PHE A 41 -4.57 10.99 -9.59
N LEU A 42 -4.50 12.17 -10.17
CA LEU A 42 -5.54 12.74 -11.01
C LEU A 42 -4.99 12.93 -12.43
N PHE A 43 -5.69 12.40 -13.41
CA PHE A 43 -5.40 12.57 -14.81
C PHE A 43 -6.53 13.36 -15.46
N GLN A 44 -6.19 14.43 -16.16
CA GLN A 44 -7.14 15.15 -17.01
C GLN A 44 -7.04 14.54 -18.41
N ALA A 45 -7.99 13.68 -18.72
CA ALA A 45 -8.10 13.04 -20.03
C ALA A 45 -9.11 13.76 -20.93
N THR A 46 -9.22 13.32 -22.16
CA THR A 46 -10.25 13.76 -23.07
C THR A 46 -11.29 12.66 -23.28
N PRO A 47 -12.53 12.99 -23.70
CA PRO A 47 -13.56 12.00 -24.01
C PRO A 47 -13.14 10.91 -25.00
N ALA A 48 -12.09 11.13 -25.78
CA ALA A 48 -11.53 10.13 -26.69
C ALA A 48 -11.05 8.86 -26.00
N VAL A 49 -10.77 8.91 -24.70
CA VAL A 49 -10.36 7.75 -23.87
C VAL A 49 -11.56 6.88 -23.45
N LEU A 50 -12.80 7.35 -23.58
CA LEU A 50 -13.99 6.68 -23.04
C LEU A 50 -14.43 5.41 -23.79
N THR A 51 -13.85 5.06 -24.92
CA THR A 51 -14.10 3.73 -25.49
C THR A 51 -13.47 2.67 -24.58
N ARG A 52 -14.15 1.50 -24.44
CA ARG A 52 -13.74 0.44 -23.52
C ARG A 52 -12.25 0.07 -23.66
N ASP A 53 -11.79 -0.21 -24.86
CA ASP A 53 -10.42 -0.64 -25.13
C ASP A 53 -9.38 0.43 -24.80
N ARG A 54 -9.67 1.68 -25.15
CA ARG A 54 -8.76 2.81 -24.86
C ARG A 54 -8.70 3.10 -23.36
N LEU A 55 -9.83 3.01 -22.68
CA LEU A 55 -9.90 3.22 -21.25
C LEU A 55 -9.11 2.13 -20.51
N LEU A 56 -9.27 0.86 -20.88
CA LEU A 56 -8.52 -0.25 -20.31
C LEU A 56 -7.01 -0.12 -20.58
N ALA A 57 -6.62 0.24 -21.78
CA ALA A 57 -5.22 0.48 -22.12
C ALA A 57 -4.61 1.62 -21.30
N PHE A 58 -5.32 2.74 -21.18
CA PHE A 58 -4.94 3.87 -20.34
C PHE A 58 -4.80 3.46 -18.87
N LEU A 59 -5.80 2.78 -18.32
CA LEU A 59 -5.79 2.35 -16.92
C LEU A 59 -4.68 1.34 -16.64
N LYS A 60 -4.40 0.42 -17.58
CA LYS A 60 -3.28 -0.53 -17.45
C LYS A 60 -1.95 0.19 -17.31
N GLU A 61 -1.70 1.19 -18.16
CA GLU A 61 -0.49 2.01 -18.09
C GLU A 61 -0.38 2.72 -16.72
N LYS A 62 -1.48 3.35 -16.27
CA LYS A 62 -1.45 4.13 -15.01
C LYS A 62 -1.38 3.24 -13.77
N VAL A 63 -2.03 2.09 -13.75
CA VAL A 63 -1.96 1.12 -12.66
C VAL A 63 -0.53 0.59 -12.48
N LEU A 64 0.21 0.34 -13.56
CA LEU A 64 1.61 -0.07 -13.48
C LEU A 64 2.50 0.94 -12.72
N THR A 65 2.18 2.24 -12.82
CA THR A 65 2.96 3.29 -12.11
C THR A 65 2.79 3.28 -10.59
N LEU A 66 1.80 2.55 -10.08
CA LEU A 66 1.61 2.39 -8.63
C LEU A 66 2.79 1.66 -7.97
N GLY A 67 3.35 0.66 -8.66
CA GLY A 67 4.41 -0.17 -8.10
C GLY A 67 4.01 -0.84 -6.80
N THR A 68 4.98 -1.24 -5.98
CA THR A 68 4.74 -1.99 -4.73
C THR A 68 4.95 -1.17 -3.45
N ALA A 69 5.35 0.09 -3.56
CA ALA A 69 5.75 0.92 -2.41
C ALA A 69 4.61 1.28 -1.42
N ALA A 70 3.36 0.99 -1.76
CA ALA A 70 2.20 1.25 -0.90
C ALA A 70 1.59 -0.01 -0.27
N CYS A 71 2.34 -1.10 -0.21
CA CYS A 71 1.99 -2.38 0.42
C CYS A 71 0.81 -3.09 -0.26
N PRO A 72 1.00 -3.63 -1.49
CA PRO A 72 0.01 -4.51 -2.11
C PRO A 72 -0.13 -5.84 -1.34
N PRO A 73 -1.19 -6.64 -1.59
CA PRO A 73 -2.28 -6.39 -2.53
C PRO A 73 -3.13 -5.17 -2.16
N TYR A 74 -3.51 -4.39 -3.17
CA TYR A 74 -4.20 -3.11 -2.95
C TYR A 74 -5.72 -3.25 -2.91
N HIS A 75 -6.37 -2.36 -2.17
CA HIS A 75 -7.74 -1.93 -2.46
C HIS A 75 -7.62 -0.78 -3.47
N LEU A 76 -7.85 -1.10 -4.74
CA LEU A 76 -7.67 -0.16 -5.86
C LEU A 76 -8.96 0.61 -6.10
N ALA A 77 -8.87 1.92 -6.18
CA ALA A 77 -10.00 2.79 -6.52
C ALA A 77 -9.71 3.58 -7.80
N ILE A 78 -10.67 3.56 -8.70
CA ILE A 78 -10.68 4.30 -9.94
C ILE A 78 -11.97 5.10 -10.00
N VAL A 79 -11.87 6.38 -10.31
CA VAL A 79 -13.01 7.27 -10.50
C VAL A 79 -12.96 7.86 -11.90
N ILE A 80 -14.03 7.73 -12.64
CA ILE A 80 -14.14 8.21 -14.02
C ILE A 80 -15.23 9.29 -14.06
N GLY A 81 -14.82 10.52 -14.23
CA GLY A 81 -15.69 11.70 -14.17
C GLY A 81 -15.58 12.46 -12.85
N GLY A 82 -16.56 13.30 -12.60
CA GLY A 82 -16.61 14.27 -11.53
C GLY A 82 -16.70 15.70 -12.05
N THR A 83 -17.36 16.55 -11.31
CA THR A 83 -17.57 17.96 -11.68
C THR A 83 -16.39 18.87 -11.30
N SER A 84 -15.46 18.35 -10.49
CA SER A 84 -14.21 19.03 -10.12
C SER A 84 -13.09 18.02 -9.82
N ALA A 85 -11.85 18.48 -9.84
CA ALA A 85 -10.68 17.71 -9.44
C ALA A 85 -10.79 17.22 -7.98
N GLU A 86 -11.23 18.09 -7.08
CA GLU A 86 -11.39 17.76 -5.67
C GLU A 86 -12.44 16.68 -5.46
N LEU A 87 -13.59 16.77 -6.15
CA LEU A 87 -14.65 15.78 -6.04
C LEU A 87 -14.17 14.42 -6.56
N CYS A 88 -13.46 14.39 -7.69
CA CYS A 88 -12.87 13.16 -8.22
C CYS A 88 -11.92 12.53 -7.20
N MET A 89 -10.98 13.28 -6.64
CA MET A 89 -10.00 12.77 -5.69
C MET A 89 -10.59 12.41 -4.33
N LYS A 90 -11.60 13.17 -3.85
CA LYS A 90 -12.38 12.79 -2.66
C LYS A 90 -13.03 11.42 -2.87
N THR A 91 -13.64 11.23 -4.03
CA THR A 91 -14.31 9.97 -4.38
C THR A 91 -13.32 8.79 -4.47
N VAL A 92 -12.14 9.00 -5.03
CA VAL A 92 -11.04 7.98 -5.00
C VAL A 92 -10.72 7.55 -3.57
N LYS A 93 -10.56 8.52 -2.65
CA LYS A 93 -10.26 8.22 -1.25
C LYS A 93 -11.36 7.38 -0.61
N LEU A 94 -12.62 7.77 -0.77
CA LEU A 94 -13.78 7.05 -0.22
C LEU A 94 -13.93 5.66 -0.84
N ALA A 95 -13.78 5.52 -2.14
CA ALA A 95 -13.85 4.24 -2.84
C ALA A 95 -12.72 3.28 -2.39
N SER A 96 -11.51 3.79 -2.18
CA SER A 96 -10.38 2.97 -1.69
C SER A 96 -10.57 2.39 -0.28
N CYS A 97 -11.56 2.89 0.45
CA CYS A 97 -11.96 2.42 1.78
C CYS A 97 -13.33 1.74 1.78
N ARG A 98 -13.83 1.38 0.62
CA ARG A 98 -15.12 0.69 0.46
C ARG A 98 -16.36 1.48 0.93
N TYR A 99 -16.20 2.76 1.26
CA TYR A 99 -17.29 3.60 1.76
C TYR A 99 -18.41 3.81 0.72
N LEU A 100 -18.14 3.57 -0.54
CA LEU A 100 -19.08 3.75 -1.66
C LEU A 100 -19.61 2.41 -2.20
N ASP A 101 -19.50 1.33 -1.44
CA ASP A 101 -19.93 0.00 -1.89
C ASP A 101 -21.45 -0.12 -2.06
N ASP A 102 -22.23 0.71 -1.37
CA ASP A 102 -23.68 0.78 -1.44
C ASP A 102 -24.22 1.65 -2.60
N LEU A 103 -23.35 2.24 -3.43
CA LEU A 103 -23.79 2.97 -4.61
C LEU A 103 -24.55 2.05 -5.59
N PRO A 104 -25.51 2.59 -6.36
CA PRO A 104 -26.13 1.87 -7.46
C PRO A 104 -25.09 1.27 -8.41
N THR A 105 -25.44 0.16 -9.06
CA THR A 105 -24.56 -0.51 -10.04
C THR A 105 -24.87 -0.12 -11.48
N GLN A 106 -25.82 0.78 -11.68
CA GLN A 106 -26.20 1.33 -12.98
C GLN A 106 -26.39 2.83 -12.87
N GLY A 107 -26.07 3.54 -13.95
CA GLY A 107 -26.35 4.96 -14.04
C GLY A 107 -27.84 5.26 -14.21
N SER A 108 -28.22 6.54 -14.12
CA SER A 108 -29.57 7.01 -14.39
C SER A 108 -29.55 8.16 -15.38
N GLU A 109 -30.72 8.48 -15.93
CA GLU A 109 -30.91 9.67 -16.80
C GLU A 109 -30.63 10.98 -16.03
N ASP A 110 -30.89 10.99 -14.72
CA ASP A 110 -30.63 12.15 -13.84
C ASP A 110 -29.14 12.34 -13.51
N GLY A 111 -28.30 11.39 -13.90
CA GLY A 111 -26.84 11.49 -13.78
C GLY A 111 -26.33 11.37 -12.34
N HIS A 112 -26.65 10.31 -11.63
CA HIS A 112 -26.00 10.02 -10.34
C HIS A 112 -24.76 9.14 -10.49
N ALA A 113 -23.91 9.11 -9.47
CA ALA A 113 -22.75 8.24 -9.40
C ALA A 113 -23.18 6.77 -9.27
N PHE A 114 -22.40 5.86 -9.86
CA PHE A 114 -22.62 4.41 -9.75
C PHE A 114 -21.32 3.62 -9.79
N ARG A 115 -21.37 2.38 -9.30
CA ARG A 115 -20.28 1.41 -9.42
C ARG A 115 -20.39 0.65 -10.72
N ASP A 116 -19.30 0.62 -11.48
CA ASP A 116 -19.19 -0.16 -12.72
C ASP A 116 -18.58 -1.54 -12.41
N LEU A 117 -19.43 -2.47 -11.96
CA LEU A 117 -18.99 -3.80 -11.52
C LEU A 117 -18.33 -4.61 -12.66
N GLU A 118 -18.76 -4.42 -13.91
CA GLU A 118 -18.14 -5.11 -15.04
C GLU A 118 -16.69 -4.65 -15.23
N MET A 119 -16.45 -3.34 -15.19
CA MET A 119 -15.13 -2.76 -15.28
C MET A 119 -14.26 -3.13 -14.07
N GLU A 120 -14.83 -3.23 -12.86
CA GLU A 120 -14.11 -3.70 -11.66
C GLU A 120 -13.51 -5.08 -11.88
N GLN A 121 -14.30 -6.01 -12.43
CA GLN A 121 -13.87 -7.39 -12.70
C GLN A 121 -12.79 -7.45 -13.81
N GLU A 122 -12.96 -6.65 -14.86
CA GLU A 122 -11.95 -6.58 -15.93
C GLU A 122 -10.61 -6.05 -15.44
N ILE A 123 -10.64 -4.97 -14.68
CA ILE A 123 -9.43 -4.36 -14.13
C ILE A 123 -8.78 -5.31 -13.13
N LEU A 124 -9.56 -6.00 -12.28
CA LEU A 124 -9.00 -7.00 -11.38
C LEU A 124 -8.27 -8.12 -12.14
N LYS A 125 -8.86 -8.65 -13.20
CA LYS A 125 -8.21 -9.64 -14.08
C LYS A 125 -6.96 -9.07 -14.75
N MET A 126 -7.04 -7.83 -15.23
CA MET A 126 -5.90 -7.14 -15.83
C MET A 126 -4.74 -7.02 -14.83
N THR A 127 -5.01 -6.63 -13.59
CA THR A 127 -3.97 -6.50 -12.54
C THR A 127 -3.28 -7.83 -12.23
N GLN A 128 -3.99 -8.95 -12.33
CA GLN A 128 -3.43 -10.29 -12.14
C GLN A 128 -2.45 -10.70 -13.25
N SER A 129 -2.52 -10.07 -14.41
CA SER A 129 -1.64 -10.32 -15.56
C SER A 129 -0.39 -9.43 -15.61
N LEU A 130 -0.27 -8.45 -14.71
CA LEU A 130 0.83 -7.48 -14.72
C LEU A 130 2.19 -8.07 -14.30
N GLY A 131 2.20 -9.19 -13.58
CA GLY A 131 3.43 -9.80 -13.07
C GLY A 131 4.07 -9.07 -11.87
N VAL A 132 3.50 -7.94 -11.45
CA VAL A 132 4.01 -7.14 -10.32
C VAL A 132 3.75 -7.84 -8.98
N GLY A 133 2.54 -8.38 -8.82
CA GLY A 133 2.12 -9.10 -7.62
C GLY A 133 2.09 -8.26 -6.35
N ALA A 134 2.14 -8.95 -5.21
CA ALA A 134 2.06 -8.31 -3.90
C ALA A 134 3.34 -7.56 -3.52
N GLN A 135 4.51 -8.16 -3.73
CA GLN A 135 5.79 -7.57 -3.33
C GLN A 135 6.92 -8.00 -4.26
N PHE A 136 7.05 -9.29 -4.51
CA PHE A 136 8.15 -9.91 -5.24
C PHE A 136 7.65 -10.61 -6.52
N GLY A 137 6.75 -9.98 -7.23
CA GLY A 137 6.10 -10.55 -8.40
C GLY A 137 4.87 -11.39 -8.07
N GLY A 138 4.30 -12.02 -9.08
CA GLY A 138 3.15 -12.90 -8.95
C GLY A 138 1.84 -12.27 -9.37
N LYS A 139 0.73 -12.85 -8.91
CA LYS A 139 -0.62 -12.60 -9.42
C LYS A 139 -1.38 -11.54 -8.63
N TYR A 140 -1.18 -11.46 -7.32
CA TYR A 140 -2.07 -10.71 -6.43
C TYR A 140 -1.60 -9.28 -6.20
N PHE A 141 -1.79 -8.43 -7.21
CA PHE A 141 -1.52 -6.99 -7.11
C PHE A 141 -2.62 -6.23 -6.37
N CYS A 142 -3.87 -6.67 -6.53
CA CYS A 142 -5.03 -6.11 -5.83
C CYS A 142 -5.82 -7.22 -5.12
N HIS A 143 -6.39 -6.89 -3.95
CA HIS A 143 -7.45 -7.65 -3.31
C HIS A 143 -8.77 -7.46 -4.07
N ASP A 144 -9.07 -6.21 -4.36
CA ASP A 144 -10.29 -5.78 -5.02
C ASP A 144 -10.09 -4.46 -5.78
N VAL A 145 -11.06 -4.12 -6.59
CA VAL A 145 -11.09 -2.90 -7.39
C VAL A 145 -12.46 -2.25 -7.22
N ARG A 146 -12.50 -0.93 -7.09
CA ARG A 146 -13.71 -0.11 -7.19
C ARG A 146 -13.59 0.82 -8.38
N VAL A 147 -14.59 0.80 -9.22
CA VAL A 147 -14.72 1.74 -10.34
C VAL A 147 -16.00 2.56 -10.16
N ILE A 148 -15.82 3.81 -9.83
CA ILE A 148 -16.95 4.75 -9.67
C ILE A 148 -17.03 5.62 -10.91
N ARG A 149 -18.21 5.60 -11.54
CA ARG A 149 -18.53 6.52 -12.62
C ARG A 149 -19.33 7.69 -12.09
N MET A 150 -18.97 8.89 -12.50
CA MET A 150 -19.58 10.12 -12.02
C MET A 150 -20.03 11.00 -13.19
N PRO A 151 -21.10 11.80 -13.01
CA PRO A 151 -21.43 12.88 -13.93
C PRO A 151 -20.24 13.83 -14.10
N ARG A 152 -20.09 14.37 -15.28
CA ARG A 152 -18.98 15.26 -15.63
C ARG A 152 -19.41 16.36 -16.60
N HIS A 153 -18.63 17.40 -16.69
CA HIS A 153 -18.75 18.38 -17.77
C HIS A 153 -18.37 17.73 -19.12
N GLY A 154 -19.10 18.03 -20.17
CA GLY A 154 -18.89 17.39 -21.48
C GLY A 154 -17.49 17.51 -22.06
N ALA A 155 -16.80 18.62 -21.81
CA ALA A 155 -15.45 18.89 -22.31
C ALA A 155 -14.34 18.35 -21.40
N SER A 156 -14.64 17.91 -20.17
CA SER A 156 -13.64 17.42 -19.22
C SER A 156 -13.81 15.93 -18.92
N LEU A 157 -12.70 15.25 -18.66
CA LEU A 157 -12.71 13.87 -18.21
C LEU A 157 -11.64 13.69 -17.13
N PRO A 158 -11.92 14.07 -15.88
CA PRO A 158 -11.03 13.70 -14.78
C PRO A 158 -11.10 12.20 -14.55
N ILE A 159 -9.96 11.57 -14.43
CA ILE A 159 -9.81 10.17 -14.03
C ILE A 159 -8.93 10.13 -12.80
N GLY A 160 -9.50 9.69 -11.69
CA GLY A 160 -8.79 9.52 -10.43
C GLY A 160 -8.35 8.08 -10.24
N LEU A 161 -7.15 7.90 -9.72
CA LEU A 161 -6.57 6.59 -9.39
C LEU A 161 -5.95 6.67 -8.00
N GLY A 162 -6.26 5.71 -7.14
CA GLY A 162 -5.66 5.64 -5.81
C GLY A 162 -5.78 4.27 -5.18
N VAL A 163 -5.04 4.08 -4.09
CA VAL A 163 -5.02 2.80 -3.38
C VAL A 163 -5.15 2.98 -1.87
N SER A 164 -5.69 1.97 -1.21
CA SER A 164 -5.38 1.65 0.17
C SER A 164 -4.46 0.43 0.23
N CYS A 165 -3.62 0.36 1.26
CA CYS A 165 -2.73 -0.78 1.45
C CYS A 165 -3.52 -2.04 1.82
N SER A 166 -2.85 -3.18 1.84
CA SER A 166 -3.43 -4.47 2.20
C SER A 166 -4.13 -4.50 3.57
N ALA A 167 -3.76 -3.62 4.49
CA ALA A 167 -4.40 -3.53 5.80
C ALA A 167 -5.61 -2.60 5.75
N ASP A 168 -6.75 -3.05 6.25
CA ASP A 168 -7.89 -2.19 6.52
C ASP A 168 -7.55 -1.24 7.66
N ARG A 169 -7.70 0.06 7.42
CA ARG A 169 -7.34 1.13 8.37
C ARG A 169 -8.43 2.18 8.49
N GLN A 170 -9.66 1.77 8.33
CA GLN A 170 -10.84 2.59 8.51
C GLN A 170 -11.79 1.93 9.49
N VAL A 171 -12.61 2.74 10.12
CA VAL A 171 -13.70 2.31 10.98
C VAL A 171 -14.86 3.27 10.85
N LEU A 172 -16.07 2.73 10.79
CA LEU A 172 -17.30 3.50 10.78
C LEU A 172 -17.81 3.71 12.20
N GLY A 173 -18.44 4.84 12.43
CA GLY A 173 -19.13 5.15 13.67
C GLY A 173 -20.37 5.96 13.42
N LYS A 174 -21.32 5.88 14.34
CA LYS A 174 -22.50 6.73 14.34
C LYS A 174 -22.91 7.11 15.76
N ILE A 175 -23.46 8.30 15.89
CA ILE A 175 -24.12 8.77 17.12
C ILE A 175 -25.57 9.03 16.77
N THR A 176 -26.46 8.45 17.54
CA THR A 176 -27.92 8.61 17.45
C THR A 176 -28.45 9.07 18.80
N ARG A 177 -29.75 9.28 18.91
CA ARG A 177 -30.41 9.55 20.21
C ARG A 177 -30.26 8.38 21.19
N ASP A 178 -30.14 7.16 20.68
CA ASP A 178 -30.10 5.94 21.49
C ASP A 178 -28.66 5.57 21.93
N GLY A 179 -27.63 6.18 21.35
CA GLY A 179 -26.26 5.91 21.77
C GLY A 179 -25.19 6.14 20.71
N VAL A 180 -23.97 5.71 21.07
CA VAL A 180 -22.78 5.76 20.24
C VAL A 180 -22.47 4.32 19.78
N TYR A 181 -22.28 4.16 18.49
CA TYR A 181 -22.01 2.86 17.86
C TYR A 181 -20.72 2.94 17.06
N LEU A 182 -19.91 1.90 17.15
CA LEU A 182 -18.73 1.68 16.33
C LEU A 182 -18.90 0.41 15.50
N GLU A 183 -18.33 0.43 14.30
CA GLU A 183 -18.23 -0.76 13.48
C GLU A 183 -17.47 -1.86 14.24
N GLU A 184 -18.05 -3.05 14.27
CA GLU A 184 -17.39 -4.21 14.86
C GLU A 184 -16.44 -4.82 13.83
N LEU A 185 -15.15 -4.84 14.18
CA LEU A 185 -14.12 -5.44 13.36
C LEU A 185 -13.95 -6.92 13.72
N GLU A 186 -13.48 -7.71 12.77
CA GLU A 186 -13.21 -9.13 12.98
C GLU A 186 -12.15 -9.33 14.06
N HIS A 187 -12.48 -10.07 15.12
CA HIS A 187 -11.59 -10.36 16.23
C HIS A 187 -10.78 -11.66 16.07
N ASN A 188 -11.22 -12.54 15.16
CA ASN A 188 -10.53 -13.80 14.89
C ASN A 188 -10.26 -13.99 13.39
N PRO A 189 -9.40 -13.17 12.77
CA PRO A 189 -9.10 -13.26 11.35
C PRO A 189 -8.48 -14.60 10.95
N ALA A 190 -7.90 -15.35 11.89
CA ALA A 190 -7.30 -16.66 11.63
C ALA A 190 -8.32 -17.70 11.14
N GLN A 191 -9.62 -17.52 11.41
CA GLN A 191 -10.68 -18.41 10.90
C GLN A 191 -10.80 -18.41 9.37
N TYR A 192 -10.32 -17.36 8.70
CA TYR A 192 -10.34 -17.25 7.24
C TYR A 192 -9.07 -17.80 6.58
N LEU A 193 -8.08 -18.23 7.35
CA LEU A 193 -6.91 -18.88 6.81
C LEU A 193 -7.33 -20.25 6.26
N PRO A 194 -6.83 -20.64 5.06
CA PRO A 194 -7.11 -21.96 4.54
C PRO A 194 -6.59 -23.02 5.53
N ALA A 195 -7.38 -24.04 5.79
CA ALA A 195 -7.03 -25.19 6.63
C ALA A 195 -5.90 -26.07 6.03
N VAL A 196 -5.10 -25.53 5.15
CA VAL A 196 -3.98 -26.20 4.52
C VAL A 196 -2.74 -25.90 5.35
N GLU A 197 -2.23 -26.90 6.05
CA GLU A 197 -0.79 -26.97 6.30
C GLU A 197 -0.11 -26.96 4.93
N GLN A 198 0.20 -25.79 4.43
CA GLN A 198 1.20 -25.67 3.39
C GLN A 198 2.54 -26.02 4.07
N SER A 199 2.80 -27.32 4.18
CA SER A 199 4.18 -27.76 4.24
C SER A 199 4.76 -27.26 2.92
N LEU A 200 5.39 -26.11 2.95
CA LEU A 200 6.22 -25.63 1.88
C LEU A 200 7.35 -26.65 1.77
N GLY A 201 7.10 -27.78 1.08
CA GLY A 201 8.04 -28.86 0.90
C GLY A 201 9.34 -28.32 0.29
N GLY A 202 10.45 -28.92 0.66
CA GLY A 202 11.77 -28.55 0.16
C GLY A 202 12.78 -28.36 1.29
N GLU A 203 14.02 -28.60 0.97
CA GLU A 203 15.15 -28.41 1.86
C GLU A 203 15.31 -26.92 2.20
N VAL A 204 15.48 -26.61 3.47
CA VAL A 204 15.72 -25.25 3.97
C VAL A 204 17.20 -25.13 4.31
N VAL A 205 17.92 -24.26 3.62
CA VAL A 205 19.32 -23.99 3.90
C VAL A 205 19.42 -23.13 5.17
N LYS A 206 20.18 -23.59 6.15
CA LYS A 206 20.42 -22.86 7.40
C LYS A 206 21.62 -21.95 7.23
N ILE A 207 21.46 -20.68 7.54
CA ILE A 207 22.50 -19.64 7.47
C ILE A 207 22.69 -19.06 8.88
N ASP A 208 23.92 -19.13 9.38
CA ASP A 208 24.34 -18.45 10.60
C ASP A 208 24.83 -17.04 10.27
N LEU A 209 24.14 -16.03 10.79
CA LEU A 209 24.44 -14.61 10.54
C LEU A 209 25.49 -14.04 11.50
N ASP A 210 25.94 -14.78 12.50
CA ASP A 210 27.01 -14.35 13.40
C ASP A 210 28.41 -14.69 12.85
N GLN A 211 28.49 -15.24 11.63
CA GLN A 211 29.70 -15.41 10.86
C GLN A 211 30.12 -14.11 10.15
N PRO A 212 31.39 -13.97 9.73
CA PRO A 212 31.83 -12.85 8.91
C PRO A 212 31.00 -12.74 7.62
N MET A 213 30.64 -11.52 7.21
CA MET A 213 29.84 -11.27 6.01
C MET A 213 30.39 -11.95 4.76
N LYS A 214 31.71 -12.03 4.60
CA LYS A 214 32.36 -12.73 3.50
C LYS A 214 31.97 -14.23 3.43
N GLU A 215 31.82 -14.87 4.57
CA GLU A 215 31.47 -16.29 4.65
C GLU A 215 29.97 -16.49 4.39
N ILE A 216 29.13 -15.57 4.92
CA ILE A 216 27.69 -15.55 4.66
C ILE A 216 27.45 -15.41 3.14
N LEU A 217 28.08 -14.44 2.50
CA LEU A 217 27.94 -14.20 1.05
C LEU A 217 28.46 -15.38 0.22
N ALA A 218 29.61 -15.95 0.61
CA ALA A 218 30.16 -17.14 -0.06
C ALA A 218 29.24 -18.38 0.07
N THR A 219 28.50 -18.47 1.17
CA THR A 219 27.51 -19.53 1.36
C THR A 219 26.27 -19.27 0.53
N LEU A 220 25.71 -18.07 0.57
CA LEU A 220 24.52 -17.70 -0.21
C LEU A 220 24.76 -17.84 -1.73
N SER A 221 25.96 -17.51 -2.21
CA SER A 221 26.32 -17.61 -3.64
C SER A 221 26.31 -19.02 -4.21
N LYS A 222 26.27 -20.05 -3.37
CA LYS A 222 26.18 -21.47 -3.81
C LYS A 222 24.75 -21.87 -4.21
N TYR A 223 23.76 -21.06 -3.89
CA TYR A 223 22.35 -21.40 -4.05
C TYR A 223 21.69 -20.50 -5.10
N PRO A 224 20.78 -21.04 -5.90
CA PRO A 224 20.04 -20.26 -6.89
C PRO A 224 19.06 -19.29 -6.20
N ILE A 225 18.67 -18.25 -6.94
CA ILE A 225 17.61 -17.32 -6.53
C ILE A 225 16.34 -18.12 -6.19
N LYS A 226 15.60 -17.69 -5.17
CA LYS A 226 14.40 -18.35 -4.60
C LYS A 226 14.68 -19.59 -3.75
N THR A 227 15.92 -19.92 -3.44
CA THR A 227 16.21 -20.93 -2.41
C THR A 227 15.65 -20.51 -1.06
N ARG A 228 15.00 -21.43 -0.38
CA ARG A 228 14.51 -21.18 0.99
C ARG A 228 15.67 -21.22 1.96
N VAL A 229 15.82 -20.17 2.74
CA VAL A 229 16.85 -20.06 3.77
C VAL A 229 16.22 -19.82 5.14
N SER A 230 16.81 -20.39 6.18
CA SER A 230 16.53 -20.09 7.58
C SER A 230 17.74 -19.39 8.17
N MET A 231 17.59 -18.11 8.48
CA MET A 231 18.65 -17.26 8.99
C MET A 231 18.54 -17.14 10.49
N THR A 232 19.66 -17.32 11.21
CA THR A 232 19.74 -17.19 12.66
C THR A 232 20.97 -16.37 13.01
N GLY A 233 20.84 -15.41 13.90
CA GLY A 233 21.93 -14.52 14.35
C GLY A 233 21.55 -13.04 14.24
N THR A 234 22.55 -12.18 14.30
CA THR A 234 22.39 -10.73 14.31
C THR A 234 22.02 -10.18 12.94
N MET A 235 20.97 -9.37 12.87
CA MET A 235 20.49 -8.72 11.66
C MET A 235 20.15 -7.25 11.95
N ILE A 236 20.48 -6.36 11.04
CA ILE A 236 20.08 -4.94 11.13
C ILE A 236 18.74 -4.75 10.47
N VAL A 237 17.77 -4.22 11.21
CA VAL A 237 16.47 -3.83 10.66
C VAL A 237 16.48 -2.34 10.37
N ALA A 238 16.47 -1.96 9.09
CA ALA A 238 16.59 -0.57 8.66
C ALA A 238 15.74 -0.28 7.42
N ARG A 239 15.13 0.89 7.39
CA ARG A 239 14.31 1.35 6.27
C ARG A 239 14.48 2.88 6.08
N ASP A 240 13.51 3.55 5.52
CA ASP A 240 13.52 4.93 5.01
C ASP A 240 14.40 5.92 5.79
N SER A 241 14.09 6.16 7.06
CA SER A 241 14.82 7.17 7.87
C SER A 241 16.27 6.77 8.12
N ALA A 242 16.54 5.47 8.33
CA ALA A 242 17.91 4.99 8.51
C ALA A 242 18.71 5.13 7.23
N HIS A 243 18.16 4.73 6.08
CA HIS A 243 18.80 4.85 4.78
C HIS A 243 19.07 6.31 4.40
N GLY A 244 18.10 7.21 4.65
CA GLY A 244 18.29 8.65 4.44
C GLY A 244 19.48 9.21 5.24
N LYS A 245 19.57 8.89 6.53
CA LYS A 245 20.68 9.31 7.40
C LYS A 245 22.03 8.73 6.98
N LEU A 246 22.04 7.47 6.54
CA LEU A 246 23.27 6.83 6.06
C LEU A 246 23.75 7.46 4.74
N ARG A 247 22.83 7.81 3.84
CA ARG A 247 23.16 8.55 2.62
C ARG A 247 23.76 9.92 2.95
N GLU A 248 23.14 10.68 3.85
CA GLU A 248 23.69 11.98 4.30
C GLU A 248 25.11 11.88 4.87
N ARG A 249 25.42 10.77 5.59
CA ARG A 249 26.79 10.51 6.05
C ARG A 249 27.76 10.36 4.87
N LEU A 250 27.39 9.52 3.88
CA LEU A 250 28.23 9.32 2.70
C LEU A 250 28.42 10.60 1.90
N GLU A 251 27.39 11.44 1.77
CA GLU A 251 27.45 12.75 1.11
C GLU A 251 28.41 13.73 1.83
N LYS A 252 28.58 13.58 3.15
CA LYS A 252 29.54 14.31 3.96
C LYS A 252 30.96 13.70 3.94
N GLY A 253 31.16 12.62 3.19
CA GLY A 253 32.43 11.89 3.14
C GLY A 253 32.71 11.01 4.36
N GLU A 254 31.72 10.77 5.21
CA GLU A 254 31.84 9.87 6.35
C GLU A 254 31.55 8.41 5.94
N PRO A 255 32.28 7.41 6.48
CA PRO A 255 32.06 6.01 6.15
C PRO A 255 30.73 5.50 6.72
N LEU A 256 30.21 4.41 6.14
CA LEU A 256 29.11 3.65 6.74
C LEU A 256 29.53 3.12 8.13
N PRO A 257 28.62 3.06 9.10
CA PRO A 257 28.90 2.45 10.41
C PRO A 257 29.28 0.97 10.28
N ASP A 258 30.13 0.48 11.17
CA ASP A 258 30.63 -0.90 11.11
C ASP A 258 29.51 -1.94 11.24
N TYR A 259 28.48 -1.68 12.03
CA TYR A 259 27.33 -2.56 12.13
C TYR A 259 26.60 -2.73 10.80
N PHE A 260 26.62 -1.72 9.94
CA PHE A 260 25.99 -1.77 8.61
C PHE A 260 26.86 -2.47 7.55
N LYS A 261 28.13 -2.70 7.86
CA LYS A 261 29.07 -3.46 7.03
C LYS A 261 29.18 -4.92 7.46
N ASN A 262 29.01 -5.17 8.77
CA ASN A 262 29.31 -6.46 9.37
C ASN A 262 28.06 -7.35 9.53
N HIS A 263 26.87 -6.84 9.31
CA HIS A 263 25.63 -7.59 9.44
C HIS A 263 24.69 -7.38 8.26
N PRO A 264 23.93 -8.40 7.85
CA PRO A 264 22.95 -8.23 6.79
C PRO A 264 21.85 -7.27 7.18
N VAL A 265 21.32 -6.53 6.20
CA VAL A 265 20.28 -5.53 6.40
C VAL A 265 18.94 -6.07 5.92
N TYR A 266 17.95 -6.07 6.83
CA TYR A 266 16.58 -6.42 6.51
C TYR A 266 15.75 -5.13 6.36
N TYR A 267 15.23 -4.90 5.17
CA TYR A 267 14.48 -3.69 4.82
C TYR A 267 13.06 -3.72 5.39
N ALA A 268 12.96 -3.66 6.69
CA ALA A 268 11.71 -3.67 7.43
C ALA A 268 11.67 -2.58 8.49
N GLY A 269 10.49 -2.35 9.05
CA GLY A 269 10.29 -1.45 10.19
C GLY A 269 9.29 -2.08 11.15
N PRO A 270 9.70 -2.40 12.38
CA PRO A 270 8.81 -3.01 13.36
C PRO A 270 7.73 -2.04 13.81
N ALA A 271 6.56 -2.56 14.11
CA ALA A 271 5.52 -1.87 14.85
C ALA A 271 5.97 -1.67 16.31
N LYS A 272 5.22 -0.85 17.07
CA LYS A 272 5.46 -0.73 18.51
C LYS A 272 5.45 -2.10 19.18
N THR A 273 6.47 -2.38 19.98
CA THR A 273 6.58 -3.64 20.72
C THR A 273 5.48 -3.74 21.76
N PRO A 274 4.64 -4.78 21.75
CA PRO A 274 3.71 -5.03 22.84
C PRO A 274 4.43 -5.45 24.12
N ASP A 275 3.79 -5.24 25.27
CA ASP A 275 4.36 -5.63 26.55
C ASP A 275 4.61 -7.16 26.59
N GLY A 276 5.78 -7.55 27.06
CA GLY A 276 6.18 -8.96 27.15
C GLY A 276 6.71 -9.60 25.85
N TYR A 277 6.77 -8.87 24.76
CA TYR A 277 7.33 -9.35 23.48
C TYR A 277 8.71 -8.75 23.22
N ALA A 278 9.55 -9.47 22.50
CA ALA A 278 10.89 -9.01 22.13
C ALA A 278 10.83 -7.89 21.05
N SER A 279 9.84 -7.91 20.16
CA SER A 279 9.61 -6.88 19.14
C SER A 279 8.14 -6.82 18.74
N GLY A 280 7.73 -5.73 18.09
CA GLY A 280 6.47 -5.65 17.38
C GLY A 280 6.53 -6.43 16.05
N ALA A 281 5.37 -6.68 15.46
CA ALA A 281 5.30 -7.30 14.14
C ALA A 281 6.03 -6.46 13.08
N PHE A 282 6.79 -7.10 12.21
CA PHE A 282 7.48 -6.45 11.09
C PHE A 282 7.63 -7.39 9.91
N GLY A 283 7.81 -6.77 8.74
CA GLY A 283 8.00 -7.49 7.49
C GLY A 283 8.44 -6.53 6.37
N PRO A 284 8.82 -7.04 5.20
CA PRO A 284 9.43 -6.27 4.13
C PRO A 284 8.41 -5.59 3.19
N THR A 285 7.24 -5.20 3.67
CA THR A 285 6.13 -4.70 2.83
C THR A 285 6.47 -3.48 1.98
N THR A 286 7.45 -2.68 2.39
CA THR A 286 7.91 -1.50 1.64
C THR A 286 9.40 -1.56 1.32
N ALA A 287 9.98 -2.75 1.30
CA ALA A 287 11.40 -2.97 1.04
C ALA A 287 11.85 -2.36 -0.29
N GLY A 288 11.06 -2.46 -1.36
CA GLY A 288 11.39 -1.92 -2.68
C GLY A 288 11.68 -0.42 -2.73
N ARG A 289 11.33 0.35 -1.68
CA ARG A 289 11.75 1.75 -1.59
C ARG A 289 13.24 1.91 -1.31
N MET A 290 13.87 0.86 -0.82
CA MET A 290 15.30 0.85 -0.48
C MET A 290 16.19 0.48 -1.66
N ASP A 291 15.62 -0.04 -2.75
CA ASP A 291 16.37 -0.52 -3.92
C ASP A 291 17.32 0.54 -4.50
N SER A 292 16.91 1.81 -4.46
CA SER A 292 17.74 2.92 -4.94
C SER A 292 19.00 3.19 -4.11
N PHE A 293 19.11 2.63 -2.92
CA PHE A 293 20.29 2.78 -2.05
C PHE A 293 21.28 1.62 -2.17
N VAL A 294 20.87 0.48 -2.75
CA VAL A 294 21.64 -0.76 -2.75
C VAL A 294 23.03 -0.55 -3.36
N ASP A 295 23.09 -0.06 -4.60
CA ASP A 295 24.35 0.13 -5.30
C ASP A 295 25.30 1.06 -4.56
N GLN A 296 24.77 2.19 -4.05
CA GLN A 296 25.58 3.17 -3.32
C GLN A 296 26.15 2.60 -2.02
N PHE A 297 25.31 1.87 -1.26
CA PHE A 297 25.73 1.34 0.03
C PHE A 297 26.69 0.16 -0.12
N GLN A 298 26.45 -0.73 -1.07
CA GLN A 298 27.38 -1.82 -1.37
C GLN A 298 28.72 -1.32 -1.87
N ALA A 299 28.76 -0.30 -2.72
CA ALA A 299 29.98 0.36 -3.16
C ALA A 299 30.76 1.01 -1.99
N ALA A 300 30.06 1.44 -0.93
CA ALA A 300 30.66 1.97 0.31
C ALA A 300 31.00 0.88 1.35
N GLY A 301 30.93 -0.39 0.98
CA GLY A 301 31.25 -1.55 1.82
C GLY A 301 30.10 -1.99 2.74
N GLY A 302 28.89 -1.54 2.52
CA GLY A 302 27.70 -2.04 3.19
C GLY A 302 27.31 -3.45 2.73
N SER A 303 26.56 -4.15 3.56
CA SER A 303 26.08 -5.51 3.31
C SER A 303 24.65 -5.53 2.77
#